data_f0047d53d616319dd65630c8d96f9b51
#
_entry.id   f0047d53d616319dd65630c8d96f9b51
#
_cell.length_a   1.000
_cell.length_b   1.000
_cell.length_c   1.000
_cell.angle_alpha   90.00
_cell.angle_beta   90.00
_cell.angle_gamma   90.00
#
_symmetry.space_group_name_H-M   'P 1'
#
loop_
_entity.id
_entity.type
_entity.pdbx_description
1 polymer ?
#
loop_
_entity_poly.entity_id
_entity_poly.type
_entity_poly.pdbx_seq_one_letter_code
_entity_poly.pdbx_strand_id
1 'polypeptide(L)'
;QGLNKKDTLDKYGEEQFMLWRRSFDVPPPPIDPNDKYAQNKDPKYSDMNPSEIPLTECLKDVVVRVIPYWKESIIPELESGKKVLVVAHGNSLRALIKHLENISDDEIAKLNLPTGVPLLYRLDENFKPIKNGGEYLDPTAAAEAIAVVANQGKK
;
A
#
# COMPACT_ATOMS: atom_id res chain seq x y z
N GLN A 1 -1.77 -0.89 14.78
CA GLN A 1 -0.39 -1.36 14.66
C GLN A 1 -0.08 -2.40 15.74
N GLY A 2 0.85 -3.34 15.48
CA GLY A 2 1.29 -4.33 16.47
C GLY A 2 0.29 -5.41 16.85
N LEU A 3 -0.95 -5.35 16.38
CA LEU A 3 -1.97 -6.34 16.68
C LEU A 3 -1.90 -7.54 15.72
N ASN A 4 -2.16 -8.73 16.25
CA ASN A 4 -2.28 -9.93 15.44
C ASN A 4 -3.56 -9.86 14.59
N LYS A 5 -3.46 -10.28 13.31
CA LYS A 5 -4.59 -10.23 12.38
C LYS A 5 -5.75 -11.13 12.81
N LYS A 6 -5.44 -12.33 13.32
CA LYS A 6 -6.45 -13.28 13.78
C LYS A 6 -7.18 -12.74 15.01
N ASP A 7 -6.45 -12.23 15.99
CA ASP A 7 -7.05 -11.67 17.22
C ASP A 7 -7.94 -10.46 16.89
N THR A 8 -7.54 -9.65 15.90
CA THR A 8 -8.33 -8.51 15.43
C THR A 8 -9.61 -8.98 14.74
N LEU A 9 -9.52 -10.02 13.90
CA LEU A 9 -10.68 -10.61 13.25
C LEU A 9 -11.66 -11.20 14.27
N ASP A 10 -11.15 -11.97 15.23
CA ASP A 10 -11.95 -12.61 16.27
C ASP A 10 -12.65 -11.57 17.17
N LYS A 11 -12.00 -10.43 17.43
CA LYS A 11 -12.53 -9.36 18.28
C LYS A 11 -13.57 -8.48 17.60
N TYR A 12 -13.38 -8.13 16.33
CA TYR A 12 -14.18 -7.10 15.64
C TYR A 12 -15.08 -7.63 14.53
N GLY A 13 -14.97 -8.92 14.20
CA GLY A 13 -15.69 -9.55 13.11
C GLY A 13 -15.09 -9.29 11.72
N GLU A 14 -15.51 -10.12 10.76
CA GLU A 14 -14.93 -10.11 9.41
C GLU A 14 -15.20 -8.80 8.66
N GLU A 15 -16.41 -8.27 8.75
CA GLU A 15 -16.81 -7.05 8.05
C GLU A 15 -15.93 -5.86 8.45
N GLN A 16 -15.84 -5.57 9.75
CA GLN A 16 -15.06 -4.46 10.25
C GLN A 16 -13.55 -4.66 10.01
N PHE A 17 -13.06 -5.89 10.16
CA PHE A 17 -11.67 -6.24 9.87
C PHE A 17 -11.30 -6.00 8.40
N MET A 18 -12.20 -6.38 7.48
CA MET A 18 -11.99 -6.17 6.05
C MET A 18 -12.09 -4.69 5.66
N LEU A 19 -12.98 -3.92 6.26
CA LEU A 19 -13.03 -2.46 6.07
C LEU A 19 -11.69 -1.81 6.41
N TRP A 20 -11.12 -2.08 7.57
CA TRP A 20 -9.82 -1.52 7.96
C TRP A 20 -8.65 -1.98 7.08
N ARG A 21 -8.71 -3.18 6.53
CA ARG A 21 -7.61 -3.73 5.73
C ARG A 21 -7.69 -3.39 4.26
N ARG A 22 -8.87 -3.16 3.73
CA ARG A 22 -9.10 -3.17 2.29
C ARG A 22 -9.77 -1.91 1.75
N SER A 23 -10.61 -1.24 2.54
CA SER A 23 -11.29 -0.04 2.09
C SER A 23 -10.29 1.06 1.70
N PHE A 24 -10.78 1.99 0.91
CA PHE A 24 -9.99 3.13 0.48
C PHE A 24 -9.83 4.17 1.59
N ASP A 25 -10.90 4.48 2.31
CA ASP A 25 -11.00 5.66 3.18
C ASP A 25 -11.39 5.38 4.64
N VAL A 26 -11.49 4.10 5.04
CA VAL A 26 -11.77 3.73 6.44
C VAL A 26 -10.47 3.38 7.17
N PRO A 27 -9.92 4.29 8.01
CA PRO A 27 -8.72 4.01 8.77
C PRO A 27 -8.99 3.02 9.93
N PRO A 28 -8.02 2.19 10.31
CA PRO A 28 -8.10 1.44 11.56
C PRO A 28 -8.03 2.41 12.76
N PRO A 29 -8.42 1.97 13.97
CA PRO A 29 -8.28 2.79 15.16
C PRO A 29 -6.83 3.30 15.33
N PRO A 30 -6.64 4.57 15.77
CA PRO A 30 -5.31 5.09 16.00
C PRO A 30 -4.58 4.28 17.08
N ILE A 31 -3.27 4.15 16.94
CA ILE A 31 -2.43 3.55 17.97
C ILE A 31 -2.34 4.51 19.16
N ASP A 32 -2.36 3.96 20.39
CA ASP A 32 -2.07 4.77 21.58
C ASP A 32 -0.64 5.34 21.46
N PRO A 33 -0.44 6.68 21.61
CA PRO A 33 0.89 7.29 21.59
C PRO A 33 1.86 6.70 22.62
N ASN A 34 1.34 6.05 23.65
CA ASN A 34 2.13 5.38 24.69
C ASN A 34 2.44 3.90 24.38
N ASP A 35 1.85 3.32 23.35
CA ASP A 35 2.13 1.95 22.94
C ASP A 35 3.61 1.78 22.56
N LYS A 36 4.16 0.58 22.80
CA LYS A 36 5.55 0.25 22.46
C LYS A 36 5.86 0.29 20.96
N TYR A 37 4.84 0.15 20.13
CA TYR A 37 4.94 0.20 18.67
C TYR A 37 4.58 1.59 18.10
N ALA A 38 4.32 2.57 18.96
CA ALA A 38 4.03 3.93 18.51
C ALA A 38 5.26 4.57 17.89
N GLN A 39 5.11 5.11 16.68
CA GLN A 39 6.22 5.63 15.87
C GLN A 39 6.81 6.92 16.42
N ASN A 40 6.05 7.68 17.22
CA ASN A 40 6.54 8.89 17.89
C ASN A 40 7.70 8.64 18.87
N LYS A 41 7.99 7.37 19.18
CA LYS A 41 9.13 6.94 20.01
C LYS A 41 10.30 6.41 19.19
N ASP A 42 10.16 6.29 17.87
CA ASP A 42 11.24 5.82 16.99
C ASP A 42 12.24 6.97 16.75
N PRO A 43 13.54 6.78 17.07
CA PRO A 43 14.57 7.78 16.83
C PRO A 43 14.65 8.32 15.40
N LYS A 44 14.18 7.55 14.42
CA LYS A 44 14.12 7.98 13.01
C LYS A 44 13.22 9.19 12.77
N TYR A 45 12.28 9.43 13.67
CA TYR A 45 11.29 10.51 13.56
C TYR A 45 11.48 11.59 14.64
N SER A 46 12.63 11.57 15.34
CA SER A 46 12.92 12.53 16.43
C SER A 46 12.86 14.00 15.99
N ASP A 47 13.20 14.26 14.72
CA ASP A 47 13.26 15.60 14.14
C ASP A 47 11.93 16.04 13.50
N MET A 48 10.92 15.18 13.52
CA MET A 48 9.59 15.48 12.99
C MET A 48 8.69 16.09 14.07
N ASN A 49 7.80 17.00 13.65
CA ASN A 49 6.74 17.44 14.53
C ASN A 49 5.83 16.24 14.87
N PRO A 50 5.49 15.99 16.15
CA PRO A 50 4.61 14.89 16.54
C PRO A 50 3.26 14.86 15.81
N SER A 51 2.75 16.01 15.36
CA SER A 51 1.51 16.10 14.57
C SER A 51 1.64 15.59 13.14
N GLU A 52 2.86 15.43 12.62
CA GLU A 52 3.15 14.90 11.29
C GLU A 52 3.33 13.39 11.28
N ILE A 53 3.44 12.77 12.46
CA ILE A 53 3.57 11.33 12.61
C ILE A 53 2.17 10.72 12.70
N PRO A 54 1.71 9.97 11.67
CA PRO A 54 0.35 9.45 11.67
C PRO A 54 0.19 8.34 12.72
N LEU A 55 -0.84 8.45 13.54
CA LEU A 55 -1.25 7.39 14.48
C LEU A 55 -2.10 6.31 13.79
N THR A 56 -2.68 6.64 12.65
CA THR A 56 -3.46 5.75 11.77
C THR A 56 -3.42 6.28 10.35
N GLU A 57 -3.57 5.40 9.36
CA GLU A 57 -3.74 5.77 7.96
C GLU A 57 -4.71 4.80 7.29
N CYS A 58 -5.56 5.30 6.40
CA CYS A 58 -6.23 4.53 5.37
C CYS A 58 -5.47 4.64 4.02
N LEU A 59 -5.94 3.94 2.99
CA LEU A 59 -5.27 3.96 1.69
C LEU A 59 -5.33 5.35 1.03
N LYS A 60 -6.38 6.12 1.28
CA LYS A 60 -6.55 7.51 0.81
C LYS A 60 -5.41 8.42 1.33
N ASP A 61 -5.06 8.30 2.61
CA ASP A 61 -3.96 9.06 3.18
C ASP A 61 -2.62 8.68 2.54
N VAL A 62 -2.43 7.37 2.27
CA VAL A 62 -1.25 6.87 1.57
C VAL A 62 -1.18 7.43 0.15
N VAL A 63 -2.29 7.53 -0.59
CA VAL A 63 -2.34 8.16 -1.92
C VAL A 63 -1.88 9.61 -1.84
N VAL A 64 -2.40 10.39 -0.87
CA VAL A 64 -2.04 11.81 -0.71
C VAL A 64 -0.54 12.02 -0.56
N ARG A 65 0.17 11.15 0.17
CA ARG A 65 1.61 11.27 0.38
C ARG A 65 2.49 10.61 -0.67
N VAL A 66 1.98 9.60 -1.39
CA VAL A 66 2.77 8.86 -2.41
C VAL A 66 2.76 9.58 -3.76
N ILE A 67 1.63 10.20 -4.15
CA ILE A 67 1.51 10.80 -5.49
C ILE A 67 2.42 12.03 -5.70
N PRO A 68 2.62 12.93 -4.73
CA PRO A 68 3.65 13.97 -4.87
C PRO A 68 5.04 13.37 -5.14
N TYR A 69 5.44 12.35 -4.39
CA TYR A 69 6.73 11.69 -4.61
C TYR A 69 6.84 11.01 -5.99
N TRP A 70 5.76 10.39 -6.48
CA TRP A 70 5.69 9.87 -7.84
C TRP A 70 5.98 10.97 -8.87
N LYS A 71 5.32 12.12 -8.75
CA LYS A 71 5.42 13.24 -9.70
C LYS A 71 6.78 13.96 -9.63
N GLU A 72 7.29 14.19 -8.43
CA GLU A 72 8.44 15.04 -8.19
C GLU A 72 9.78 14.29 -8.21
N SER A 73 9.74 12.97 -7.97
CA SER A 73 10.96 12.17 -7.85
C SER A 73 11.01 11.03 -8.86
N ILE A 74 9.94 10.27 -9.07
CA ILE A 74 9.98 9.09 -9.93
C ILE A 74 9.81 9.47 -11.41
N ILE A 75 8.86 10.34 -11.75
CA ILE A 75 8.65 10.78 -13.15
C ILE A 75 9.93 11.38 -13.75
N PRO A 76 10.66 12.31 -13.10
CA PRO A 76 11.89 12.86 -13.68
C PRO A 76 12.98 11.81 -13.96
N GLU A 77 13.06 10.78 -13.14
CA GLU A 77 13.99 9.66 -13.38
C GLU A 77 13.59 8.85 -14.62
N LEU A 78 12.28 8.63 -14.82
CA LEU A 78 11.75 7.97 -16.02
C LEU A 78 11.96 8.84 -17.28
N GLU A 79 11.73 10.15 -17.20
CA GLU A 79 11.98 11.11 -18.29
C GLU A 79 13.44 11.13 -18.71
N SER A 80 14.37 10.92 -17.78
CA SER A 80 15.80 10.78 -18.09
C SER A 80 16.16 9.44 -18.76
N GLY A 81 15.19 8.59 -19.09
CA GLY A 81 15.36 7.30 -19.73
C GLY A 81 15.76 6.15 -18.79
N LYS A 82 15.69 6.36 -17.48
CA LYS A 82 16.05 5.33 -16.50
C LYS A 82 14.93 4.32 -16.32
N LYS A 83 15.31 3.09 -15.95
CA LYS A 83 14.40 2.07 -15.45
C LYS A 83 14.38 2.18 -13.93
N VAL A 84 13.22 2.50 -13.36
CA VAL A 84 13.06 2.74 -11.93
C VAL A 84 12.50 1.49 -11.24
N LEU A 85 13.16 1.02 -10.18
CA LEU A 85 12.66 -0.03 -9.31
C LEU A 85 12.05 0.61 -8.05
N VAL A 86 10.74 0.40 -7.84
CA VAL A 86 10.03 0.87 -6.64
C VAL A 86 9.86 -0.29 -5.67
N VAL A 87 10.55 -0.24 -4.54
CA VAL A 87 10.42 -1.21 -3.46
C VAL A 87 9.75 -0.54 -2.28
N ALA A 88 8.54 -0.99 -1.93
CA ALA A 88 7.74 -0.34 -0.90
C ALA A 88 6.77 -1.32 -0.21
N HIS A 89 6.13 -0.85 0.86
CA HIS A 89 5.04 -1.58 1.50
C HIS A 89 3.86 -1.78 0.53
N GLY A 90 3.15 -2.91 0.64
CA GLY A 90 2.04 -3.25 -0.24
C GLY A 90 0.97 -2.16 -0.37
N ASN A 91 0.65 -1.41 0.69
CA ASN A 91 -0.30 -0.31 0.61
C ASN A 91 0.25 0.89 -0.18
N SER A 92 1.54 1.18 -0.09
CA SER A 92 2.16 2.24 -0.93
C SER A 92 2.12 1.85 -2.41
N LEU A 93 2.40 0.59 -2.73
CA LEU A 93 2.29 0.07 -4.09
C LEU A 93 0.84 0.06 -4.59
N ARG A 94 -0.14 -0.32 -3.74
CA ARG A 94 -1.57 -0.26 -4.08
C ARG A 94 -2.01 1.18 -4.36
N ALA A 95 -1.56 2.14 -3.57
CA ALA A 95 -1.85 3.56 -3.79
C ALA A 95 -1.30 4.05 -5.14
N LEU A 96 -0.06 3.67 -5.47
CA LEU A 96 0.55 4.03 -6.75
C LEU A 96 -0.18 3.37 -7.93
N ILE A 97 -0.50 2.09 -7.86
CA ILE A 97 -1.24 1.37 -8.91
C ILE A 97 -2.64 1.95 -9.08
N LYS A 98 -3.34 2.26 -7.98
CA LYS A 98 -4.63 2.95 -8.04
C LYS A 98 -4.56 4.24 -8.85
N HIS A 99 -3.51 5.02 -8.65
CA HIS A 99 -3.29 6.25 -9.40
C HIS A 99 -2.97 5.99 -10.88
N LEU A 100 -2.06 5.06 -11.15
CA LEU A 100 -1.62 4.75 -12.51
C LEU A 100 -2.76 4.25 -13.39
N GLU A 101 -3.58 3.32 -12.86
CA GLU A 101 -4.66 2.64 -13.59
C GLU A 101 -6.03 3.29 -13.39
N ASN A 102 -6.12 4.36 -12.60
CA ASN A 102 -7.38 5.01 -12.25
C ASN A 102 -8.44 4.04 -11.68
N ILE A 103 -7.99 3.11 -10.82
CA ILE A 103 -8.86 2.13 -10.16
C ILE A 103 -9.85 2.86 -9.24
N SER A 104 -11.12 2.47 -9.24
CA SER A 104 -12.14 3.05 -8.36
C SER A 104 -11.87 2.75 -6.88
N ASP A 105 -12.54 3.48 -5.98
CA ASP A 105 -12.40 3.29 -4.54
C ASP A 105 -12.91 1.92 -4.08
N ASP A 106 -13.94 1.41 -4.75
CA ASP A 106 -14.50 0.08 -4.46
C ASP A 106 -13.61 -1.05 -5.01
N GLU A 107 -13.05 -0.86 -6.20
CA GLU A 107 -12.23 -1.90 -6.84
C GLU A 107 -10.87 -2.07 -6.21
N ILE A 108 -10.29 -1.00 -5.64
CA ILE A 108 -8.97 -1.08 -5.00
C ILE A 108 -8.97 -2.07 -3.81
N ALA A 109 -10.14 -2.30 -3.19
CA ALA A 109 -10.28 -3.28 -2.12
C ALA A 109 -9.92 -4.71 -2.56
N LYS A 110 -10.11 -5.03 -3.84
CA LYS A 110 -9.85 -6.35 -4.42
C LYS A 110 -8.41 -6.56 -4.84
N LEU A 111 -7.63 -5.48 -4.98
CA LEU A 111 -6.23 -5.58 -5.42
C LEU A 111 -5.36 -6.20 -4.34
N ASN A 112 -4.80 -7.37 -4.65
CA ASN A 112 -3.81 -8.07 -3.83
C ASN A 112 -2.47 -8.07 -4.56
N LEU A 113 -1.42 -7.62 -3.88
CA LEU A 113 -0.06 -7.63 -4.40
C LEU A 113 0.75 -8.71 -3.68
N PRO A 114 1.41 -9.60 -4.40
CA PRO A 114 2.29 -10.60 -3.81
C PRO A 114 3.56 -9.93 -3.26
N THR A 115 4.13 -10.50 -2.20
CA THR A 115 5.42 -10.06 -1.68
C THR A 115 6.55 -10.75 -2.44
N GLY A 116 7.56 -9.96 -2.84
CA GLY A 116 8.79 -10.50 -3.44
C GLY A 116 8.68 -10.90 -4.92
N VAL A 117 7.54 -10.70 -5.56
CA VAL A 117 7.37 -10.97 -7.00
C VAL A 117 7.35 -9.64 -7.76
N PRO A 118 8.31 -9.38 -8.67
CA PRO A 118 8.35 -8.13 -9.42
C PRO A 118 7.17 -7.98 -10.37
N LEU A 119 6.55 -6.80 -10.36
CA LEU A 119 5.49 -6.37 -11.27
C LEU A 119 6.03 -5.27 -12.19
N LEU A 120 6.12 -5.55 -13.47
CA LEU A 120 6.62 -4.63 -14.49
C LEU A 120 5.47 -3.81 -15.06
N TYR A 121 5.63 -2.48 -15.04
CA TYR A 121 4.81 -1.54 -15.80
C TYR A 121 5.60 -0.95 -16.97
N ARG A 122 5.02 -1.01 -18.16
CA ARG A 122 5.44 -0.18 -19.29
C ARG A 122 4.48 0.99 -19.41
N LEU A 123 5.04 2.19 -19.46
CA LEU A 123 4.27 3.43 -19.46
C LEU A 123 4.37 4.09 -20.84
N ASP A 124 3.34 4.82 -21.23
CA ASP A 124 3.32 5.67 -22.41
C ASP A 124 4.01 7.03 -22.15
N GLU A 125 3.98 7.92 -23.12
CA GLU A 125 4.54 9.28 -23.03
C GLU A 125 3.88 10.16 -21.96
N ASN A 126 2.69 9.80 -21.50
CA ASN A 126 1.95 10.50 -20.44
C ASN A 126 2.08 9.78 -19.07
N PHE A 127 3.02 8.86 -18.94
CA PHE A 127 3.23 8.02 -17.75
C PHE A 127 2.00 7.19 -17.35
N LYS A 128 1.16 6.82 -18.35
CA LYS A 128 0.04 5.90 -18.14
C LYS A 128 0.45 4.48 -18.52
N PRO A 129 -0.05 3.46 -17.81
CA PRO A 129 0.21 2.07 -18.17
C PRO A 129 -0.28 1.76 -19.59
N ILE A 130 0.59 1.19 -20.42
CA ILE A 130 0.21 0.65 -21.73
C ILE A 130 -0.75 -0.52 -21.59
N LYS A 131 -0.62 -1.26 -20.47
CA LYS A 131 -1.48 -2.37 -20.10
C LYS A 131 -1.82 -2.30 -18.61
N ASN A 132 -3.09 -2.30 -18.27
CA ASN A 132 -3.55 -2.39 -16.89
C ASN A 132 -3.17 -3.75 -16.27
N GLY A 133 -2.89 -3.75 -14.96
CA GLY A 133 -2.42 -4.91 -14.23
C GLY A 133 -0.93 -5.19 -14.41
N GLY A 134 -0.24 -4.47 -15.29
CA GLY A 134 1.17 -4.69 -15.55
C GLY A 134 1.49 -6.12 -16.02
N GLU A 135 2.70 -6.58 -15.74
CA GLU A 135 3.20 -7.92 -16.09
C GLU A 135 4.05 -8.46 -14.95
N TYR A 136 3.59 -9.51 -14.27
CA TYR A 136 4.43 -10.22 -13.31
C TYR A 136 5.56 -10.96 -14.01
N LEU A 137 6.81 -10.79 -13.56
CA LEU A 137 7.95 -11.50 -14.16
C LEU A 137 7.94 -13.00 -13.86
N ASP A 138 7.24 -13.41 -12.80
CA ASP A 138 6.91 -14.82 -12.52
C ASP A 138 5.40 -14.92 -12.24
N PRO A 139 4.57 -15.19 -13.28
CA PRO A 139 3.12 -15.27 -13.13
C PRO A 139 2.65 -16.42 -12.22
N THR A 140 3.40 -17.53 -12.18
CA THR A 140 3.05 -18.69 -11.35
C THR A 140 3.25 -18.36 -9.87
N ALA A 141 4.43 -17.89 -9.51
CA ALA A 141 4.71 -17.45 -8.15
C ALA A 141 3.79 -16.31 -7.71
N ALA A 142 3.43 -15.39 -8.63
CA ALA A 142 2.48 -14.33 -8.36
C ALA A 142 1.09 -14.85 -7.98
N ALA A 143 0.55 -15.80 -8.75
CA ALA A 143 -0.78 -16.37 -8.50
C ALA A 143 -0.84 -17.08 -7.13
N GLU A 144 0.17 -17.86 -6.78
CA GLU A 144 0.27 -18.55 -5.50
C GLU A 144 0.36 -17.55 -4.34
N ALA A 145 1.23 -16.54 -4.44
CA ALA A 145 1.41 -15.54 -3.41
C ALA A 145 0.20 -14.61 -3.24
N ILE A 146 -0.52 -14.27 -4.32
CA ILE A 146 -1.79 -13.52 -4.25
C ILE A 146 -2.83 -14.31 -3.46
N ALA A 147 -2.96 -15.62 -3.69
CA ALA A 147 -3.88 -16.47 -2.94
C ALA A 147 -3.56 -16.48 -1.44
N VAL A 148 -2.27 -16.51 -1.07
CA VAL A 148 -1.83 -16.40 0.34
C VAL A 148 -2.24 -15.06 0.94
N VAL A 149 -2.01 -13.94 0.23
CA VAL A 149 -2.38 -12.60 0.71
C VAL A 149 -3.89 -12.46 0.89
N ALA A 150 -4.69 -12.98 -0.04
CA ALA A 150 -6.15 -12.95 0.01
C ALA A 150 -6.72 -13.69 1.23
N ASN A 151 -6.05 -14.76 1.66
CA ASN A 151 -6.46 -15.61 2.77
C ASN A 151 -5.82 -15.24 4.13
N GLN A 152 -5.06 -14.16 4.21
CA GLN A 152 -4.47 -13.70 5.46
C GLN A 152 -5.55 -13.32 6.49
N GLY A 153 -5.48 -13.93 7.66
CA GLY A 153 -6.44 -13.73 8.75
C GLY A 153 -7.54 -14.80 8.84
N LYS A 154 -7.68 -15.65 7.82
CA LYS A 154 -8.65 -16.75 7.80
C LYS A 154 -8.12 -18.08 8.36
N LYS A 155 -6.85 -18.11 8.82
CA LYS A 155 -6.20 -19.27 9.45
C LYS A 155 -5.80 -18.97 10.87
#